data_364cfb3ed7274261f5941fa34d2f208f
#
_entry.id   364cfb3ed7274261f5941fa34d2f208f
#
_cell.length_a   1.000
_cell.length_b   1.000
_cell.length_c   1.000
_cell.angle_alpha   90.00
_cell.angle_beta   90.00
_cell.angle_gamma   90.00
#
_symmetry.space_group_name_H-M   'P 1'
#
loop_
_entity.id
_entity.type
_entity.pdbx_description
1 polymer ?
#
loop_
_entity_poly.entity_id
_entity_poly.type
_entity_poly.pdbx_seq_one_letter_code
_entity_poly.pdbx_strand_id
1 'polypeptide(L)'
;LEIPLVFTGHSLGREKLRRLLAGGLTHDQIEHQYAIAARIAAEERTLAQCSLVVTSTDQEARQQYARYDGFCPDRAVTVPPGVDARRFHPHWLEAEDREVQGLIAPFLRDPALPPLLAICRAERRKNIPALLEAYGRSALLRQRHNLVLVLGCRHDPRQMEKQQRDLFQQVFEEEFAEKFKAAGITYEHRLIDDMVAS
;
A
#
# COMPACT_ATOMS: atom_id res chain seq x y z
N LEU A 1 15.12 9.95 37.62
CA LEU A 1 15.60 9.74 36.23
C LEU A 1 14.45 10.05 35.29
N GLU A 2 14.52 11.17 34.57
CA GLU A 2 13.58 11.46 33.48
C GLU A 2 14.00 10.62 32.29
N ILE A 3 13.15 9.69 31.89
CA ILE A 3 13.37 8.87 30.71
C ILE A 3 12.83 9.68 29.50
N PRO A 4 13.68 10.01 28.50
CA PRO A 4 13.22 10.72 27.32
C PRO A 4 12.23 9.85 26.52
N LEU A 5 11.10 10.43 26.15
CA LEU A 5 10.08 9.80 25.33
C LEU A 5 10.24 10.23 23.88
N VAL A 6 10.43 9.29 22.97
CA VAL A 6 10.41 9.52 21.52
C VAL A 6 9.11 8.96 20.96
N PHE A 7 8.37 9.76 20.21
CA PHE A 7 7.09 9.38 19.63
C PHE A 7 7.16 9.36 18.10
N THR A 8 6.63 8.29 17.50
CA THR A 8 6.34 8.21 16.07
C THR A 8 4.96 7.59 15.84
N GLY A 9 4.09 8.28 15.13
CA GLY A 9 2.73 7.83 14.85
C GLY A 9 2.57 7.47 13.37
N HIS A 10 2.31 6.22 13.06
CA HIS A 10 2.09 5.76 11.68
C HIS A 10 0.69 6.06 11.14
N SER A 11 -0.25 6.43 12.00
CA SER A 11 -1.64 6.75 11.63
C SER A 11 -2.26 7.55 12.77
N LEU A 12 -2.35 8.84 12.62
CA LEU A 12 -2.85 9.74 13.66
C LEU A 12 -4.37 9.79 13.72
N GLY A 13 -4.93 9.88 14.93
CA GLY A 13 -6.37 9.85 15.19
C GLY A 13 -7.13 10.99 14.53
N ARG A 14 -6.62 12.23 14.58
CA ARG A 14 -7.24 13.39 13.93
C ARG A 14 -7.34 13.22 12.41
N GLU A 15 -6.32 12.68 11.76
CA GLU A 15 -6.35 12.40 10.32
C GLU A 15 -7.27 11.21 10.00
N LYS A 16 -7.27 10.18 10.84
CA LYS A 16 -8.22 9.06 10.69
C LYS A 16 -9.66 9.53 10.81
N LEU A 17 -9.98 10.35 11.81
CA LEU A 17 -11.31 10.94 11.98
C LEU A 17 -11.75 11.70 10.74
N ARG A 18 -10.88 12.60 10.24
CA ARG A 18 -11.16 13.39 9.04
C ARG A 18 -11.50 12.51 7.84
N ARG A 19 -10.74 11.44 7.61
CA ARG A 19 -10.96 10.51 6.48
C ARG A 19 -12.24 9.72 6.62
N LEU A 20 -12.58 9.28 7.82
CA LEU A 20 -13.79 8.51 8.08
C LEU A 20 -15.04 9.37 7.90
N LEU A 21 -15.01 10.62 8.36
CA LEU A 21 -16.08 11.60 8.13
C LEU A 21 -16.26 11.91 6.64
N ALA A 22 -15.13 12.13 5.92
CA ALA A 22 -15.17 12.33 4.47
C ALA A 22 -15.68 11.10 3.70
N GLY A 23 -15.55 9.90 4.29
CA GLY A 23 -16.11 8.64 3.79
C GLY A 23 -17.61 8.44 4.12
N GLY A 24 -18.24 9.40 4.79
CA GLY A 24 -19.68 9.37 5.06
C GLY A 24 -20.08 8.72 6.40
N LEU A 25 -19.13 8.33 7.24
CA LEU A 25 -19.45 7.85 8.59
C LEU A 25 -19.81 9.02 9.50
N THR A 26 -20.76 8.79 10.43
CA THR A 26 -21.10 9.76 11.48
C THR A 26 -20.09 9.71 12.63
N HIS A 27 -20.04 10.78 13.42
CA HIS A 27 -19.20 10.83 14.62
C HIS A 27 -19.51 9.69 15.59
N ASP A 28 -20.80 9.38 15.82
CA ASP A 28 -21.23 8.31 16.73
C ASP A 28 -20.77 6.93 16.25
N GLN A 29 -20.88 6.66 14.95
CA GLN A 29 -20.37 5.42 14.34
C GLN A 29 -18.85 5.29 14.50
N ILE A 30 -18.13 6.38 14.28
CA ILE A 30 -16.68 6.41 14.41
C ILE A 30 -16.27 6.21 15.87
N GLU A 31 -16.94 6.87 16.82
CA GLU A 31 -16.63 6.72 18.23
C GLU A 31 -16.92 5.32 18.73
N HIS A 32 -18.08 4.75 18.36
CA HIS A 32 -18.44 3.39 18.72
C HIS A 32 -17.43 2.34 18.19
N GLN A 33 -16.97 2.52 16.96
CA GLN A 33 -16.11 1.53 16.31
C GLN A 33 -14.62 1.70 16.64
N TYR A 34 -14.17 2.93 16.92
CA TYR A 34 -12.73 3.24 17.00
C TYR A 34 -12.30 3.91 18.31
N ALA A 35 -13.23 4.29 19.19
CA ALA A 35 -12.96 5.08 20.38
C ALA A 35 -12.04 6.27 20.07
N ILE A 36 -12.36 7.02 19.00
CA ILE A 36 -11.46 7.97 18.36
C ILE A 36 -11.12 9.14 19.27
N ALA A 37 -12.06 9.57 20.13
CA ALA A 37 -11.84 10.65 21.08
C ALA A 37 -10.77 10.28 22.11
N ALA A 38 -10.85 9.08 22.69
CA ALA A 38 -9.86 8.58 23.64
C ALA A 38 -8.48 8.47 23.01
N ARG A 39 -8.42 8.01 21.74
CA ARG A 39 -7.19 7.93 20.99
C ARG A 39 -6.56 9.31 20.75
N ILE A 40 -7.34 10.28 20.27
CA ILE A 40 -6.85 11.65 20.04
C ILE A 40 -6.36 12.27 21.36
N ALA A 41 -7.10 12.09 22.46
CA ALA A 41 -6.68 12.59 23.75
C ALA A 41 -5.37 11.97 24.27
N ALA A 42 -5.14 10.69 23.97
CA ALA A 42 -3.86 10.02 24.28
C ALA A 42 -2.71 10.56 23.44
N GLU A 43 -2.93 10.75 22.15
CA GLU A 43 -1.93 11.34 21.22
C GLU A 43 -1.59 12.78 21.62
N GLU A 44 -2.57 13.62 22.02
CA GLU A 44 -2.32 14.97 22.54
C GLU A 44 -1.41 14.95 23.77
N ARG A 45 -1.73 14.11 24.75
CA ARG A 45 -0.90 14.01 25.96
C ARG A 45 0.52 13.53 25.64
N THR A 46 0.65 12.57 24.72
CA THR A 46 1.94 12.04 24.32
C THR A 46 2.77 13.11 23.62
N LEU A 47 2.18 13.84 22.68
CA LEU A 47 2.85 14.92 21.94
C LEU A 47 3.27 16.08 22.84
N ALA A 48 2.46 16.42 23.83
CA ALA A 48 2.79 17.46 24.81
C ALA A 48 4.02 17.10 25.67
N GLN A 49 4.19 15.80 25.98
CA GLN A 49 5.20 15.31 26.91
C GLN A 49 6.45 14.71 26.24
N CYS A 50 6.40 14.36 24.96
CA CYS A 50 7.53 13.72 24.30
C CYS A 50 8.71 14.69 24.13
N SER A 51 9.91 14.14 24.25
CA SER A 51 11.17 14.84 24.05
C SER A 51 11.46 15.05 22.57
N LEU A 52 11.00 14.12 21.72
CA LEU A 52 11.21 14.14 20.28
C LEU A 52 10.02 13.47 19.56
N VAL A 53 9.63 14.06 18.44
CA VAL A 53 8.69 13.46 17.47
C VAL A 53 9.45 13.09 16.22
N VAL A 54 9.34 11.82 15.80
CA VAL A 54 9.90 11.36 14.53
C VAL A 54 8.76 11.21 13.52
N THR A 55 8.89 11.89 12.39
CA THR A 55 7.94 11.82 11.26
C THR A 55 8.61 11.17 10.06
N SER A 56 7.83 10.51 9.19
CA SER A 56 8.37 9.89 7.97
C SER A 56 8.62 10.92 6.86
N THR A 57 7.88 12.02 6.86
CA THR A 57 8.00 13.09 5.87
C THR A 57 7.69 14.46 6.50
N ASP A 58 8.23 15.53 5.93
CA ASP A 58 7.88 16.91 6.31
C ASP A 58 6.40 17.21 6.09
N GLN A 59 5.79 16.61 5.08
CA GLN A 59 4.36 16.75 4.83
C GLN A 59 3.54 16.16 6.00
N GLU A 60 3.94 15.02 6.54
CA GLU A 60 3.29 14.41 7.70
C GLU A 60 3.36 15.34 8.91
N ALA A 61 4.53 15.91 9.20
CA ALA A 61 4.70 16.87 10.27
C ALA A 61 3.77 18.07 10.11
N ARG A 62 3.76 18.71 8.94
CA ARG A 62 3.00 19.94 8.67
C ARG A 62 1.49 19.73 8.51
N GLN A 63 1.04 18.58 8.02
CA GLN A 63 -0.38 18.36 7.70
C GLN A 63 -1.11 17.47 8.70
N GLN A 64 -0.41 16.60 9.41
CA GLN A 64 -1.02 15.67 10.35
C GLN A 64 -0.68 16.04 11.80
N TYR A 65 0.60 16.10 12.14
CA TYR A 65 1.00 16.44 13.51
C TYR A 65 0.67 17.88 13.90
N ALA A 66 0.81 18.83 13.00
CA ALA A 66 0.46 20.23 13.25
C ALA A 66 -1.02 20.46 13.59
N ARG A 67 -1.87 19.45 13.53
CA ARG A 67 -3.27 19.51 13.97
C ARG A 67 -3.44 19.26 15.46
N TYR A 68 -2.39 18.88 16.16
CA TYR A 68 -2.38 18.60 17.59
C TYR A 68 -1.84 19.79 18.36
N ASP A 69 -2.56 20.24 19.38
CA ASP A 69 -2.16 21.40 20.20
C ASP A 69 -0.89 21.09 21.00
N GLY A 70 -0.67 19.84 21.37
CA GLY A 70 0.54 19.37 22.04
C GLY A 70 1.77 19.20 21.13
N PHE A 71 1.62 19.36 19.82
CA PHE A 71 2.76 19.22 18.90
C PHE A 71 3.66 20.46 18.89
N CYS A 72 4.95 20.24 19.09
CA CYS A 72 5.97 21.29 18.98
C CYS A 72 6.88 21.01 17.79
N PRO A 73 6.87 21.84 16.74
CA PRO A 73 7.71 21.65 15.56
C PRO A 73 9.22 21.58 15.86
N ASP A 74 9.69 22.35 16.87
CA ASP A 74 11.12 22.37 17.26
C ASP A 74 11.59 21.03 17.87
N ARG A 75 10.66 20.19 18.28
CA ARG A 75 10.91 18.82 18.75
C ARG A 75 10.63 17.75 17.70
N ALA A 76 10.45 18.13 16.43
CA ALA A 76 10.18 17.22 15.36
C ALA A 76 11.38 17.05 14.44
N VAL A 77 11.62 15.79 14.05
CA VAL A 77 12.64 15.44 13.05
C VAL A 77 12.04 14.51 12.01
N THR A 78 12.35 14.77 10.74
CA THR A 78 11.94 13.90 9.65
C THR A 78 13.01 12.83 9.43
N VAL A 79 12.64 11.59 9.67
CA VAL A 79 13.47 10.41 9.39
C VAL A 79 12.68 9.51 8.44
N PRO A 80 13.01 9.51 7.14
CA PRO A 80 12.36 8.63 6.17
C PRO A 80 12.52 7.16 6.57
N PRO A 81 11.56 6.28 6.23
CA PRO A 81 11.69 4.86 6.45
C PRO A 81 12.98 4.32 5.85
N GLY A 82 13.72 3.56 6.64
CA GLY A 82 14.97 2.95 6.21
C GLY A 82 14.74 1.79 5.23
N VAL A 83 15.73 1.54 4.40
CA VAL A 83 15.80 0.37 3.53
C VAL A 83 17.13 -0.35 3.73
N ASP A 84 17.13 -1.67 3.73
CA ASP A 84 18.38 -2.43 3.73
C ASP A 84 19.00 -2.39 2.32
N ALA A 85 19.95 -1.46 2.14
CA ALA A 85 20.63 -1.27 0.86
C ALA A 85 21.53 -2.45 0.45
N ARG A 86 21.81 -3.40 1.36
CA ARG A 86 22.52 -4.65 1.00
C ARG A 86 21.59 -5.65 0.35
N ARG A 87 20.30 -5.60 0.69
CA ARG A 87 19.27 -6.47 0.12
C ARG A 87 18.53 -5.81 -1.05
N PHE A 88 18.27 -4.52 -0.94
CA PHE A 88 17.54 -3.74 -1.95
C PHE A 88 18.50 -2.76 -2.62
N HIS A 89 19.20 -3.22 -3.66
CA HIS A 89 20.17 -2.45 -4.42
C HIS A 89 20.01 -2.72 -5.93
N PRO A 90 20.49 -1.82 -6.79
CA PRO A 90 20.34 -1.96 -8.24
C PRO A 90 21.32 -2.95 -8.88
N HIS A 91 22.22 -3.55 -8.10
CA HIS A 91 23.18 -4.53 -8.61
C HIS A 91 22.64 -5.94 -8.41
N TRP A 92 22.29 -6.58 -9.49
CA TRP A 92 21.77 -7.94 -9.51
C TRP A 92 22.88 -8.97 -9.32
N LEU A 93 22.62 -9.97 -8.49
CA LEU A 93 23.39 -11.19 -8.51
C LEU A 93 22.76 -12.07 -9.61
N GLU A 94 23.54 -12.47 -10.62
CA GLU A 94 23.04 -13.24 -11.79
C GLU A 94 22.29 -14.53 -11.42
N ALA A 95 22.61 -15.12 -10.26
CA ALA A 95 21.94 -16.31 -9.76
C ALA A 95 20.51 -16.01 -9.25
N GLU A 96 20.34 -14.93 -8.46
CA GLU A 96 19.04 -14.50 -7.94
C GLU A 96 18.12 -14.01 -9.06
N ASP A 97 18.69 -13.31 -10.06
CA ASP A 97 17.95 -12.85 -11.22
C ASP A 97 17.39 -14.03 -12.03
N ARG A 98 18.19 -15.07 -12.24
CA ARG A 98 17.74 -16.29 -12.94
C ARG A 98 16.65 -17.04 -12.20
N GLU A 99 16.71 -17.09 -10.86
CA GLU A 99 15.65 -17.70 -10.05
C GLU A 99 14.34 -16.93 -10.18
N VAL A 100 14.36 -15.62 -9.99
CA VAL A 100 13.17 -14.75 -10.14
C VAL A 100 12.63 -14.79 -11.56
N GLN A 101 13.50 -14.73 -12.57
CA GLN A 101 13.08 -14.85 -13.96
C GLN A 101 12.43 -16.20 -14.24
N GLY A 102 12.97 -17.30 -13.71
CA GLY A 102 12.39 -18.63 -13.83
C GLY A 102 10.97 -18.72 -13.24
N LEU A 103 10.72 -18.01 -12.14
CA LEU A 103 9.42 -17.98 -11.50
C LEU A 103 8.37 -17.17 -12.28
N ILE A 104 8.76 -16.06 -12.90
CA ILE A 104 7.82 -15.14 -13.55
C ILE A 104 7.71 -15.35 -15.07
N ALA A 105 8.76 -15.85 -15.71
CA ALA A 105 8.81 -16.02 -17.18
C ALA A 105 7.63 -16.82 -17.77
N PRO A 106 7.15 -17.91 -17.14
CA PRO A 106 6.00 -18.66 -17.65
C PRO A 106 4.69 -17.85 -17.76
N PHE A 107 4.61 -16.73 -17.04
CA PHE A 107 3.42 -15.85 -17.00
C PHE A 107 3.58 -14.60 -17.87
N LEU A 108 4.78 -14.35 -18.40
CA LEU A 108 5.02 -13.19 -19.24
C LEU A 108 4.59 -13.48 -20.68
N ARG A 109 3.95 -12.51 -21.29
CA ARG A 109 3.59 -12.58 -22.72
C ARG A 109 4.83 -12.77 -23.60
N ASP A 110 5.90 -12.04 -23.29
CA ASP A 110 7.19 -12.11 -23.94
C ASP A 110 8.29 -11.94 -22.86
N PRO A 111 8.96 -13.03 -22.47
CA PRO A 111 10.01 -12.98 -21.44
C PRO A 111 11.20 -12.07 -21.79
N ALA A 112 11.39 -11.71 -23.08
CA ALA A 112 12.43 -10.78 -23.49
C ALA A 112 12.10 -9.30 -23.18
N LEU A 113 10.83 -8.99 -22.90
CA LEU A 113 10.41 -7.62 -22.57
C LEU A 113 10.57 -7.34 -21.07
N PRO A 114 11.13 -6.18 -20.69
CA PRO A 114 11.27 -5.81 -19.29
C PRO A 114 9.90 -5.68 -18.61
N PRO A 115 9.77 -6.11 -17.35
CA PRO A 115 8.54 -5.99 -16.58
C PRO A 115 8.35 -4.58 -16.00
N LEU A 116 7.13 -4.07 -16.06
CA LEU A 116 6.62 -3.01 -15.19
C LEU A 116 6.00 -3.69 -13.98
N LEU A 117 6.66 -3.58 -12.82
CA LEU A 117 6.28 -4.30 -11.62
C LEU A 117 5.51 -3.40 -10.66
N ALA A 118 4.36 -3.87 -10.16
CA ALA A 118 3.68 -3.29 -9.03
C ALA A 118 3.46 -4.35 -7.96
N ILE A 119 3.99 -4.09 -6.75
CA ILE A 119 3.83 -4.95 -5.58
C ILE A 119 3.05 -4.19 -4.53
N CYS A 120 1.83 -4.62 -4.22
CA CYS A 120 1.02 -3.95 -3.21
C CYS A 120 -0.12 -4.85 -2.72
N ARG A 121 -0.84 -4.39 -1.70
CA ARG A 121 -2.12 -5.00 -1.33
C ARG A 121 -3.20 -4.58 -2.32
N ALA A 122 -4.14 -5.49 -2.63
CA ALA A 122 -5.32 -5.21 -3.45
C ALA A 122 -6.30 -4.30 -2.68
N GLU A 123 -5.96 -3.03 -2.55
CA GLU A 123 -6.74 -2.02 -1.85
C GLU A 123 -7.07 -0.86 -2.79
N ARG A 124 -8.28 -0.33 -2.68
CA ARG A 124 -8.78 0.78 -3.50
C ARG A 124 -7.81 1.98 -3.55
N ARG A 125 -7.16 2.29 -2.42
CA ARG A 125 -6.17 3.38 -2.32
C ARG A 125 -4.88 3.16 -3.13
N LYS A 126 -4.61 1.92 -3.57
CA LYS A 126 -3.45 1.59 -4.42
C LYS A 126 -3.72 1.89 -5.89
N ASN A 127 -4.96 2.17 -6.21
CA ASN A 127 -5.42 2.64 -7.52
C ASN A 127 -4.93 1.77 -8.70
N ILE A 128 -4.92 0.46 -8.51
CA ILE A 128 -4.55 -0.51 -9.54
C ILE A 128 -5.38 -0.33 -10.82
N PRO A 129 -6.70 0.00 -10.76
CA PRO A 129 -7.47 0.29 -11.95
C PRO A 129 -6.85 1.34 -12.87
N ALA A 130 -6.37 2.44 -12.31
CA ALA A 130 -5.75 3.49 -13.11
C ALA A 130 -4.42 3.03 -13.76
N LEU A 131 -3.63 2.21 -13.05
CA LEU A 131 -2.41 1.61 -13.62
C LEU A 131 -2.75 0.72 -14.82
N LEU A 132 -3.75 -0.12 -14.69
CA LEU A 132 -4.21 -1.02 -15.75
C LEU A 132 -4.76 -0.25 -16.95
N GLU A 133 -5.57 0.78 -16.70
CA GLU A 133 -6.09 1.64 -17.73
C GLU A 133 -4.97 2.38 -18.49
N ALA A 134 -3.99 2.94 -17.76
CA ALA A 134 -2.84 3.62 -18.36
C ALA A 134 -2.02 2.68 -19.24
N TYR A 135 -1.72 1.46 -18.73
CA TYR A 135 -1.02 0.44 -19.51
C TYR A 135 -1.85 -0.02 -20.72
N GLY A 136 -3.15 -0.29 -20.53
CA GLY A 136 -4.06 -0.75 -21.58
C GLY A 136 -4.23 0.26 -22.71
N ARG A 137 -4.25 1.56 -22.42
CA ARG A 137 -4.37 2.62 -23.43
C ARG A 137 -3.09 2.91 -24.18
N SER A 138 -1.92 2.56 -23.62
CA SER A 138 -0.63 2.86 -24.24
C SER A 138 -0.13 1.71 -25.10
N ALA A 139 -0.24 1.83 -26.42
CA ALA A 139 0.34 0.87 -27.36
C ALA A 139 1.86 0.73 -27.15
N LEU A 140 2.56 1.82 -26.85
CA LEU A 140 4.00 1.84 -26.61
C LEU A 140 4.38 0.98 -25.38
N LEU A 141 3.65 1.13 -24.26
CA LEU A 141 3.91 0.33 -23.06
C LEU A 141 3.66 -1.15 -23.32
N ARG A 142 2.53 -1.48 -23.96
CA ARG A 142 2.20 -2.87 -24.29
C ARG A 142 3.20 -3.52 -25.26
N GLN A 143 3.79 -2.76 -26.16
CA GLN A 143 4.78 -3.30 -27.11
C GLN A 143 6.15 -3.51 -26.46
N ARG A 144 6.53 -2.70 -25.49
CA ARG A 144 7.88 -2.66 -24.93
C ARG A 144 8.02 -3.27 -23.54
N HIS A 145 6.94 -3.58 -22.87
CA HIS A 145 6.96 -4.03 -21.47
C HIS A 145 5.91 -5.10 -21.22
N ASN A 146 6.20 -5.98 -20.26
CA ASN A 146 5.19 -6.76 -19.58
C ASN A 146 4.64 -5.96 -18.38
N LEU A 147 3.39 -6.16 -17.99
CA LEU A 147 2.87 -5.65 -16.73
C LEU A 147 2.75 -6.82 -15.75
N VAL A 148 3.45 -6.72 -14.64
CA VAL A 148 3.45 -7.73 -13.58
C VAL A 148 2.87 -7.12 -12.31
N LEU A 149 1.79 -7.71 -11.81
CA LEU A 149 1.12 -7.28 -10.57
C LEU A 149 1.26 -8.38 -9.53
N VAL A 150 1.95 -8.08 -8.44
CA VAL A 150 2.03 -8.95 -7.27
C VAL A 150 1.12 -8.36 -6.19
N LEU A 151 -0.06 -8.96 -6.02
CA LEU A 151 -1.10 -8.43 -5.14
C LEU A 151 -1.21 -9.30 -3.90
N GLY A 152 -0.60 -8.81 -2.80
CA GLY A 152 -0.63 -9.50 -1.51
C GLY A 152 -1.97 -9.36 -0.80
N CYS A 153 -2.44 -10.46 -0.23
CA CYS A 153 -3.52 -10.47 0.76
C CYS A 153 -2.95 -10.92 2.11
N ARG A 154 -3.58 -10.49 3.21
CA ARG A 154 -3.19 -10.94 4.56
C ARG A 154 -3.63 -12.36 4.88
N HIS A 155 -4.58 -12.88 4.13
CA HIS A 155 -5.20 -14.19 4.30
C HIS A 155 -5.29 -14.85 2.94
N ASP A 156 -5.29 -16.19 2.92
CA ASP A 156 -5.59 -16.96 1.72
C ASP A 156 -6.92 -16.46 1.11
N PRO A 157 -6.94 -16.04 -0.16
CA PRO A 157 -8.17 -15.59 -0.82
C PRO A 157 -9.29 -16.64 -0.76
N ARG A 158 -8.94 -17.93 -0.68
CA ARG A 158 -9.89 -19.04 -0.53
C ARG A 158 -10.55 -19.08 0.85
N GLN A 159 -9.91 -18.51 1.87
CA GLN A 159 -10.39 -18.44 3.26
C GLN A 159 -10.99 -17.08 3.62
N MET A 160 -11.01 -16.14 2.70
CA MET A 160 -11.62 -14.83 2.92
C MET A 160 -13.13 -14.98 3.16
N GLU A 161 -13.66 -14.18 4.09
CA GLU A 161 -15.11 -14.03 4.22
C GLU A 161 -15.72 -13.63 2.87
N LYS A 162 -16.91 -14.14 2.59
CA LYS A 162 -17.61 -13.93 1.31
C LYS A 162 -17.58 -12.45 0.88
N GLN A 163 -17.80 -11.54 1.79
CA GLN A 163 -17.83 -10.08 1.54
C GLN A 163 -16.47 -9.52 1.08
N GLN A 164 -15.36 -10.03 1.61
CA GLN A 164 -14.00 -9.64 1.20
C GLN A 164 -13.61 -10.31 -0.12
N ARG A 165 -14.07 -11.53 -0.34
CA ARG A 165 -13.88 -12.26 -1.59
C ARG A 165 -14.68 -11.63 -2.72
N ASP A 166 -15.93 -11.27 -2.46
CA ASP A 166 -16.79 -10.59 -3.42
C ASP A 166 -16.21 -9.22 -3.81
N LEU A 167 -15.64 -8.47 -2.85
CA LEU A 167 -14.96 -7.21 -3.13
C LEU A 167 -13.67 -7.41 -3.97
N PHE A 168 -12.91 -8.46 -3.67
CA PHE A 168 -11.71 -8.82 -4.43
C PHE A 168 -12.10 -9.28 -5.85
N GLN A 169 -13.12 -10.10 -5.96
CA GLN A 169 -13.69 -10.60 -7.21
C GLN A 169 -14.33 -9.47 -8.02
N GLN A 170 -15.10 -8.59 -7.40
CA GLN A 170 -15.72 -7.44 -8.03
C GLN A 170 -14.68 -6.44 -8.55
N VAL A 171 -13.61 -6.18 -7.80
CA VAL A 171 -12.49 -5.34 -8.26
C VAL A 171 -11.74 -6.01 -9.41
N PHE A 172 -11.59 -7.33 -9.43
CA PHE A 172 -10.81 -8.05 -10.44
C PHE A 172 -11.61 -8.52 -11.65
N GLU A 173 -12.78 -9.09 -11.45
CA GLU A 173 -13.54 -9.69 -12.54
C GLU A 173 -14.45 -8.69 -13.26
N GLU A 174 -15.12 -7.81 -12.51
CA GLU A 174 -16.08 -6.88 -13.13
C GLU A 174 -15.41 -5.62 -13.68
N GLU A 175 -14.50 -4.99 -12.92
CA GLU A 175 -13.86 -3.75 -13.39
C GLU A 175 -12.68 -3.99 -14.35
N PHE A 176 -11.98 -5.13 -14.21
CA PHE A 176 -10.77 -5.41 -14.98
C PHE A 176 -11.01 -6.32 -16.17
N ALA A 177 -11.78 -7.38 -16.03
CA ALA A 177 -12.02 -8.31 -17.11
C ALA A 177 -12.61 -7.61 -18.33
N GLU A 178 -13.59 -6.73 -18.13
CA GLU A 178 -14.19 -5.95 -19.21
C GLU A 178 -13.21 -4.93 -19.81
N LYS A 179 -12.40 -4.26 -18.98
CA LYS A 179 -11.39 -3.30 -19.47
C LYS A 179 -10.25 -3.99 -20.21
N PHE A 180 -9.82 -5.16 -19.77
CA PHE A 180 -8.83 -5.95 -20.49
C PHE A 180 -9.37 -6.50 -21.80
N LYS A 181 -10.57 -7.01 -21.79
CA LYS A 181 -11.27 -7.49 -23.00
C LYS A 181 -11.48 -6.36 -24.01
N ALA A 182 -11.94 -5.21 -23.54
CA ALA A 182 -12.09 -4.02 -24.40
C ALA A 182 -10.75 -3.50 -24.96
N ALA A 183 -9.64 -3.69 -24.22
CA ALA A 183 -8.29 -3.34 -24.66
C ALA A 183 -7.61 -4.46 -25.49
N GLY A 184 -8.27 -5.60 -25.72
CA GLY A 184 -7.69 -6.75 -26.41
C GLY A 184 -6.53 -7.39 -25.64
N ILE A 185 -6.54 -7.31 -24.31
CA ILE A 185 -5.50 -7.84 -23.44
C ILE A 185 -6.00 -9.15 -22.86
N THR A 186 -5.25 -10.24 -23.10
CA THR A 186 -5.40 -11.49 -22.37
C THR A 186 -4.63 -11.40 -21.05
N TYR A 187 -5.20 -11.88 -19.97
CA TYR A 187 -4.53 -11.98 -18.68
C TYR A 187 -4.75 -13.38 -18.09
N GLU A 188 -3.75 -13.86 -17.40
CA GLU A 188 -3.84 -15.01 -16.52
C GLU A 188 -3.65 -14.55 -15.08
N HIS A 189 -4.45 -15.08 -14.17
CA HIS A 189 -4.19 -14.95 -12.75
C HIS A 189 -3.91 -16.33 -12.17
N ARG A 190 -2.88 -16.41 -11.33
CA ARG A 190 -2.56 -17.62 -10.56
C ARG A 190 -2.26 -17.24 -9.13
N LEU A 191 -2.61 -18.11 -8.21
CA LEU A 191 -2.18 -17.99 -6.83
C LEU A 191 -0.71 -18.39 -6.73
N ILE A 192 0.07 -17.71 -5.89
CA ILE A 192 1.49 -17.97 -5.70
C ILE A 192 1.72 -19.43 -5.25
N ASP A 193 0.81 -20.00 -4.44
CA ASP A 193 0.89 -21.40 -4.02
C ASP A 193 0.79 -22.38 -5.19
N ASP A 194 0.05 -22.03 -6.25
CA ASP A 194 -0.02 -22.85 -7.47
C ASP A 194 1.25 -22.70 -8.32
N MET A 195 2.01 -21.61 -8.15
CA MET A 195 3.30 -21.37 -8.81
C MET A 195 4.45 -22.12 -8.16
N VAL A 196 4.39 -22.35 -6.84
CA VAL A 196 5.45 -23.05 -6.08
C VAL A 196 5.25 -24.57 -6.13
N ALA A 197 4.05 -25.05 -6.44
CA ALA A 197 3.70 -26.48 -6.52
C ALA A 197 3.87 -27.08 -7.93
N SER A 198 4.21 -26.29 -8.92
CA SER A 198 4.46 -26.72 -10.31
C SER A 198 5.95 -26.69 -10.66
#